data_07a576369b2ca24232d6fe917fede12c
#
_entry.id   07a576369b2ca24232d6fe917fede12c
#
_cell.length_a   1.000
_cell.length_b   1.000
_cell.length_c   1.000
_cell.angle_alpha   90.00
_cell.angle_beta   90.00
_cell.angle_gamma   90.00
#
_symmetry.space_group_name_H-M   'P 1'
#
loop_
_entity.id
_entity.type
_entity.pdbx_description
1 polymer ?
#
loop_
_entity_poly.entity_id
_entity_poly.type
_entity_poly.pdbx_seq_one_letter_code
_entity_poly.pdbx_strand_id
1 'polypeptide(L)'
;MSSIMEQDIRLINLETGGNQAYIFASNKLRNVVGASELLYRVGTRYVEQAVDEATGRGFSVADIAEEVPIEETQDEAIEVVIATSGKALLLARGEDAAKRFVRSWSRLVLTEAPGLDAVAVYSKTAVDPSLPLSDPSEASFMEAFRETSRQMSLLRAQGQASPLARFQRLPVVAECAYSGLPAVSLDPGQDGGSPVPVSASARVQREAARDENFKARMQGLFPDGWQSDLFEDEGLKSLGGRDWLAVVHADGNGLGQLFIDFDRWVDTLENEAATGRDYIRRYREFSSALDEISRETFRETVQEVWGAESPCALPIVPVVVGGDDLTAVLDGYKGIDFTRTFMEKFCKKTQDHEAVQPILEKAGLPRLGMCAGISIAKPHFPFSQSYRMAEELMQNAKEVKKQFGKDSIALDFHILYDSVATSVSNVRESLTIREEQDGGQ
;
A
#
# COMPACT_ATOMS: atom_id res chain seq x y z
N MET A 1 -17.01 -38.44 -25.35
CA MET A 1 -15.69 -38.05 -24.86
C MET A 1 -15.37 -36.72 -25.54
N SER A 2 -15.83 -35.65 -24.93
CA SER A 2 -15.51 -34.29 -25.35
C SER A 2 -14.06 -34.03 -24.92
N SER A 3 -13.19 -33.69 -25.87
CA SER A 3 -11.84 -33.27 -25.57
C SER A 3 -11.94 -32.05 -24.66
N ILE A 4 -11.48 -32.18 -23.43
CA ILE A 4 -11.13 -31.05 -22.61
C ILE A 4 -10.04 -30.33 -23.43
N MET A 5 -10.40 -29.27 -24.11
CA MET A 5 -9.41 -28.38 -24.71
C MET A 5 -8.57 -27.91 -23.52
N GLU A 6 -7.30 -28.25 -23.56
CA GLU A 6 -6.28 -27.80 -22.62
C GLU A 6 -6.47 -26.27 -22.51
N GLN A 7 -7.02 -25.81 -21.39
CA GLN A 7 -7.27 -24.39 -21.20
C GLN A 7 -5.91 -23.73 -20.95
N ASP A 8 -5.41 -23.00 -21.94
CA ASP A 8 -4.15 -22.25 -21.82
C ASP A 8 -4.38 -21.04 -20.90
N ILE A 9 -4.44 -21.26 -19.58
CA ILE A 9 -4.58 -20.21 -18.57
C ILE A 9 -3.18 -19.75 -18.15
N ARG A 10 -2.96 -18.43 -18.10
CA ARG A 10 -1.70 -17.81 -17.67
C ARG A 10 -1.90 -17.02 -16.41
N LEU A 11 -1.05 -17.23 -15.42
CA LEU A 11 -1.01 -16.39 -14.23
C LEU A 11 -0.28 -15.09 -14.55
N ILE A 12 -0.91 -13.95 -14.25
CA ILE A 12 -0.29 -12.62 -14.33
C ILE A 12 -0.07 -12.12 -12.91
N ASN A 13 1.14 -11.67 -12.63
CA ASN A 13 1.51 -11.08 -11.36
C ASN A 13 2.12 -9.70 -11.60
N LEU A 14 1.60 -8.70 -10.92
CA LEU A 14 2.11 -7.33 -11.00
C LEU A 14 2.30 -6.73 -9.62
N GLU A 15 3.34 -5.92 -9.48
CA GLU A 15 3.67 -5.30 -8.21
C GLU A 15 4.50 -4.04 -8.42
N THR A 16 4.27 -3.06 -7.58
CA THR A 16 5.12 -1.85 -7.48
C THR A 16 6.26 -2.06 -6.49
N GLY A 17 7.33 -1.30 -6.68
CA GLY A 17 8.51 -1.29 -5.79
C GLY A 17 8.90 0.12 -5.42
N GLY A 18 9.66 0.26 -4.32
CA GLY A 18 10.12 1.57 -3.87
C GLY A 18 8.99 2.53 -3.51
N ASN A 19 7.83 2.01 -3.09
CA ASN A 19 6.60 2.77 -2.85
C ASN A 19 6.83 3.94 -1.90
N GLN A 20 7.52 3.71 -0.80
CA GLN A 20 7.85 4.75 0.18
C GLN A 20 8.72 5.85 -0.44
N ALA A 21 9.76 5.48 -1.21
CA ALA A 21 10.61 6.45 -1.88
C ALA A 21 9.84 7.28 -2.91
N TYR A 22 8.84 6.70 -3.60
CA TYR A 22 7.98 7.41 -4.54
C TYR A 22 7.00 8.35 -3.83
N ILE A 23 6.33 7.89 -2.77
CA ILE A 23 5.33 8.66 -2.01
C ILE A 23 6.01 9.85 -1.30
N PHE A 24 7.12 9.59 -0.63
CA PHE A 24 7.80 10.58 0.21
C PHE A 24 8.96 11.32 -0.47
N ALA A 25 9.01 11.30 -1.81
CA ALA A 25 10.01 12.04 -2.60
C ALA A 25 9.90 13.57 -2.46
N SER A 26 8.75 14.09 -2.02
CA SER A 26 8.46 15.51 -1.87
C SER A 26 8.14 15.88 -0.43
N ASN A 27 8.53 17.10 -0.03
CA ASN A 27 8.13 17.68 1.26
C ASN A 27 6.77 18.39 1.20
N LYS A 28 6.02 18.29 0.10
CA LYS A 28 4.70 18.88 -0.05
C LYS A 28 3.63 17.83 0.14
N LEU A 29 2.79 17.99 1.14
CA LEU A 29 1.72 17.04 1.49
C LEU A 29 0.84 16.67 0.28
N ARG A 30 0.48 17.65 -0.56
CA ARG A 30 -0.26 17.41 -1.80
C ARG A 30 0.43 16.43 -2.74
N ASN A 31 1.75 16.54 -2.92
CA ASN A 31 2.50 15.60 -3.76
C ASN A 31 2.51 14.20 -3.14
N VAL A 32 2.68 14.13 -1.82
CA VAL A 32 2.67 12.86 -1.07
C VAL A 32 1.33 12.15 -1.21
N VAL A 33 0.25 12.86 -0.98
CA VAL A 33 -1.12 12.33 -1.11
C VAL A 33 -1.42 11.89 -2.55
N GLY A 34 -1.04 12.71 -3.54
CA GLY A 34 -1.20 12.35 -4.95
C GLY A 34 -0.32 11.18 -5.39
N ALA A 35 0.88 11.04 -4.82
CA ALA A 35 1.73 9.88 -5.08
C ALA A 35 1.10 8.58 -4.53
N SER A 36 0.51 8.65 -3.34
CA SER A 36 -0.24 7.54 -2.76
C SER A 36 -1.48 7.18 -3.61
N GLU A 37 -2.20 8.19 -4.10
CA GLU A 37 -3.32 7.97 -5.01
C GLU A 37 -2.89 7.27 -6.31
N LEU A 38 -1.77 7.68 -6.91
CA LEU A 38 -1.23 7.02 -8.11
C LEU A 38 -0.85 5.58 -7.82
N LEU A 39 -0.25 5.29 -6.67
CA LEU A 39 0.06 3.93 -6.24
C LEU A 39 -1.21 3.08 -6.12
N TYR A 40 -2.28 3.62 -5.52
CA TYR A 40 -3.58 2.98 -5.46
C TYR A 40 -4.14 2.69 -6.85
N ARG A 41 -4.12 3.67 -7.77
CA ARG A 41 -4.61 3.51 -9.16
C ARG A 41 -3.87 2.44 -9.93
N VAL A 42 -2.58 2.29 -9.72
CA VAL A 42 -1.77 1.29 -10.44
C VAL A 42 -2.25 -0.14 -10.16
N GLY A 43 -2.63 -0.45 -8.93
CA GLY A 43 -3.15 -1.76 -8.58
C GLY A 43 -4.67 -1.92 -8.76
N THR A 44 -5.41 -0.83 -9.03
CA THR A 44 -6.88 -0.83 -9.14
C THR A 44 -7.33 -0.30 -10.50
N ARG A 45 -7.53 1.00 -10.66
CA ARG A 45 -8.08 1.65 -11.86
C ARG A 45 -7.30 1.29 -13.15
N TYR A 46 -5.96 1.19 -13.08
CA TYR A 46 -5.18 0.81 -14.26
C TYR A 46 -5.31 -0.68 -14.57
N VAL A 47 -5.64 -1.50 -13.57
CA VAL A 47 -6.02 -2.91 -13.78
C VAL A 47 -7.37 -2.97 -14.50
N GLU A 48 -8.39 -2.22 -14.03
CA GLU A 48 -9.69 -2.12 -14.67
C GLU A 48 -9.57 -1.72 -16.14
N GLN A 49 -8.85 -0.63 -16.43
CA GLN A 49 -8.63 -0.15 -17.79
C GLN A 49 -7.86 -1.15 -18.65
N ALA A 50 -6.86 -1.83 -18.08
CA ALA A 50 -6.09 -2.82 -18.83
C ALA A 50 -6.90 -4.10 -19.13
N VAL A 51 -7.81 -4.51 -18.23
CA VAL A 51 -8.75 -5.60 -18.47
C VAL A 51 -9.71 -5.21 -19.61
N ASP A 52 -10.30 -4.02 -19.56
CA ASP A 52 -11.19 -3.53 -20.59
C ASP A 52 -10.48 -3.44 -21.96
N GLU A 53 -9.30 -2.84 -22.05
CA GLU A 53 -8.51 -2.76 -23.28
C GLU A 53 -8.07 -4.14 -23.83
N ALA A 54 -7.83 -5.11 -22.95
CA ALA A 54 -7.39 -6.44 -23.36
C ALA A 54 -8.52 -7.34 -23.84
N THR A 55 -9.73 -7.17 -23.30
CA THR A 55 -10.86 -8.11 -23.43
C THR A 55 -12.13 -7.47 -23.98
N GLY A 56 -12.29 -6.15 -23.89
CA GLY A 56 -13.56 -5.45 -24.13
C GLY A 56 -14.60 -5.63 -23.03
N ARG A 57 -14.21 -6.25 -21.89
CA ARG A 57 -15.08 -6.47 -20.73
C ARG A 57 -14.90 -5.32 -19.74
N GLY A 58 -15.99 -4.62 -19.40
CA GLY A 58 -15.99 -3.72 -18.26
C GLY A 58 -15.78 -4.52 -16.96
N PHE A 59 -14.75 -4.17 -16.19
CA PHE A 59 -14.46 -4.73 -14.87
C PHE A 59 -14.32 -3.60 -13.86
N SER A 60 -14.87 -3.78 -12.66
CA SER A 60 -14.67 -2.90 -11.52
C SER A 60 -14.05 -3.68 -10.35
N VAL A 61 -13.04 -3.09 -9.71
CA VAL A 61 -12.43 -3.68 -8.51
C VAL A 61 -13.45 -3.79 -7.36
N ALA A 62 -14.50 -2.96 -7.35
CA ALA A 62 -15.58 -3.09 -6.37
C ALA A 62 -16.32 -4.43 -6.48
N ASP A 63 -16.36 -5.02 -7.66
CA ASP A 63 -17.08 -6.28 -7.95
C ASP A 63 -16.16 -7.51 -7.89
N ILE A 64 -14.94 -7.37 -7.38
CA ILE A 64 -13.93 -8.45 -7.36
C ILE A 64 -14.39 -9.71 -6.60
N ALA A 65 -15.27 -9.56 -5.61
CA ALA A 65 -15.84 -10.68 -4.87
C ALA A 65 -16.81 -11.53 -5.73
N GLU A 66 -17.38 -10.95 -6.78
CA GLU A 66 -18.33 -11.56 -7.70
C GLU A 66 -17.65 -12.16 -8.94
N GLU A 67 -16.31 -12.08 -9.03
CA GLU A 67 -15.55 -12.65 -10.14
C GLU A 67 -15.77 -14.16 -10.27
N VAL A 68 -16.20 -14.55 -11.46
CA VAL A 68 -16.45 -15.97 -11.80
C VAL A 68 -15.13 -16.65 -12.13
N PRO A 69 -14.89 -17.88 -11.67
CA PRO A 69 -13.71 -18.64 -12.05
C PRO A 69 -13.53 -18.74 -13.57
N ILE A 70 -12.34 -18.46 -14.08
CA ILE A 70 -12.05 -18.42 -15.51
C ILE A 70 -12.33 -19.76 -16.18
N GLU A 71 -12.26 -20.87 -15.46
CA GLU A 71 -12.56 -22.22 -15.97
C GLU A 71 -14.06 -22.44 -16.24
N GLU A 72 -14.92 -21.68 -15.56
CA GLU A 72 -16.38 -21.78 -15.67
C GLU A 72 -16.93 -20.89 -16.77
N THR A 73 -16.14 -19.97 -17.33
CA THR A 73 -16.54 -19.05 -18.38
C THR A 73 -15.91 -19.47 -19.71
N GLN A 74 -16.65 -19.37 -20.83
CA GLN A 74 -16.10 -19.61 -22.16
C GLN A 74 -15.64 -18.32 -22.85
N ASP A 75 -16.24 -17.20 -22.50
CA ASP A 75 -16.06 -15.92 -23.20
C ASP A 75 -15.12 -14.97 -22.45
N GLU A 76 -14.87 -15.18 -21.16
CA GLU A 76 -14.01 -14.30 -20.39
C GLU A 76 -12.54 -14.63 -20.55
N ALA A 77 -11.78 -13.63 -20.96
CA ALA A 77 -10.36 -13.79 -21.21
C ALA A 77 -9.49 -13.50 -19.97
N ILE A 78 -10.01 -12.83 -18.93
CA ILE A 78 -9.26 -12.47 -17.71
C ILE A 78 -10.17 -12.56 -16.48
N GLU A 79 -9.68 -13.24 -15.41
CA GLU A 79 -10.21 -13.22 -14.06
C GLU A 79 -9.26 -12.43 -13.17
N VAL A 80 -9.77 -11.49 -12.38
CA VAL A 80 -8.98 -10.74 -11.39
C VAL A 80 -9.07 -11.44 -10.04
N VAL A 81 -7.93 -11.93 -9.54
CA VAL A 81 -7.83 -12.61 -8.24
C VAL A 81 -7.77 -11.61 -7.10
N ILE A 82 -6.84 -10.66 -7.20
CA ILE A 82 -6.73 -9.51 -6.29
C ILE A 82 -6.34 -8.27 -7.09
N ALA A 83 -6.79 -7.10 -6.60
CA ALA A 83 -6.42 -5.79 -7.11
C ALA A 83 -6.41 -4.80 -5.92
N THR A 84 -5.22 -4.49 -5.43
CA THR A 84 -5.02 -3.64 -4.26
C THR A 84 -3.99 -2.55 -4.55
N SER A 85 -3.74 -1.65 -3.62
CA SER A 85 -2.73 -0.59 -3.81
C SER A 85 -1.38 -1.16 -4.25
N GLY A 86 -0.99 -0.90 -5.50
CA GLY A 86 0.29 -1.29 -6.06
C GLY A 86 0.50 -2.79 -6.33
N LYS A 87 -0.53 -3.63 -6.22
CA LYS A 87 -0.43 -5.08 -6.46
C LYS A 87 -1.69 -5.64 -7.09
N ALA A 88 -1.54 -6.54 -8.07
CA ALA A 88 -2.64 -7.36 -8.53
C ALA A 88 -2.17 -8.74 -9.00
N LEU A 89 -3.06 -9.71 -8.91
CA LEU A 89 -2.89 -11.07 -9.39
C LEU A 89 -4.09 -11.42 -10.25
N LEU A 90 -3.85 -11.95 -11.46
CA LEU A 90 -4.89 -12.25 -12.43
C LEU A 90 -4.61 -13.59 -13.12
N LEU A 91 -5.67 -14.18 -13.66
CA LEU A 91 -5.60 -15.30 -14.58
C LEU A 91 -6.08 -14.83 -15.98
N ALA A 92 -5.35 -15.18 -17.02
CA ALA A 92 -5.69 -14.82 -18.40
C ALA A 92 -5.80 -16.08 -19.26
N ARG A 93 -6.83 -16.15 -20.10
CA ARG A 93 -7.01 -17.22 -21.08
C ARG A 93 -6.15 -16.96 -22.31
N GLY A 94 -5.08 -17.73 -22.43
CA GLY A 94 -4.09 -17.63 -23.49
C GLY A 94 -3.01 -16.57 -23.25
N GLU A 95 -1.85 -16.87 -23.81
CA GLU A 95 -0.68 -15.98 -23.71
C GLU A 95 -0.94 -14.61 -24.36
N ASP A 96 -1.76 -14.55 -25.41
CA ASP A 96 -2.06 -13.29 -26.10
C ASP A 96 -2.89 -12.34 -25.24
N ALA A 97 -3.85 -12.84 -24.44
CA ALA A 97 -4.61 -12.02 -23.51
C ALA A 97 -3.69 -11.48 -22.40
N ALA A 98 -2.81 -12.34 -21.85
CA ALA A 98 -1.81 -11.92 -20.87
C ALA A 98 -0.88 -10.84 -21.43
N LYS A 99 -0.39 -10.99 -22.65
CA LYS A 99 0.47 -10.00 -23.32
C LYS A 99 -0.24 -8.67 -23.54
N ARG A 100 -1.51 -8.69 -24.01
CA ARG A 100 -2.30 -7.47 -24.21
C ARG A 100 -2.48 -6.73 -22.90
N PHE A 101 -2.89 -7.43 -21.85
CA PHE A 101 -3.05 -6.85 -20.52
C PHE A 101 -1.75 -6.22 -20.00
N VAL A 102 -0.64 -6.98 -19.96
CA VAL A 102 0.65 -6.48 -19.47
C VAL A 102 1.13 -5.26 -20.27
N ARG A 103 0.92 -5.25 -21.60
CA ARG A 103 1.27 -4.10 -22.45
C ARG A 103 0.42 -2.88 -22.13
N SER A 104 -0.89 -3.03 -22.00
CA SER A 104 -1.80 -1.95 -21.68
C SER A 104 -1.50 -1.37 -20.30
N TRP A 105 -1.42 -2.22 -19.27
CA TRP A 105 -1.12 -1.81 -17.91
C TRP A 105 0.24 -1.09 -17.81
N SER A 106 1.29 -1.66 -18.43
CA SER A 106 2.63 -1.05 -18.43
C SER A 106 2.64 0.33 -19.11
N ARG A 107 1.89 0.49 -20.19
CA ARG A 107 1.72 1.77 -20.88
C ARG A 107 1.07 2.80 -19.94
N LEU A 108 -0.03 2.42 -19.28
CA LEU A 108 -0.72 3.29 -18.30
C LEU A 108 0.22 3.74 -17.19
N VAL A 109 0.96 2.80 -16.57
CA VAL A 109 1.93 3.15 -15.51
C VAL A 109 2.99 4.13 -16.01
N LEU A 110 3.56 3.89 -17.19
CA LEU A 110 4.62 4.76 -17.73
C LEU A 110 4.12 6.17 -18.07
N THR A 111 2.86 6.30 -18.48
CA THR A 111 2.29 7.61 -18.90
C THR A 111 1.66 8.36 -17.73
N GLU A 112 0.91 7.66 -16.86
CA GLU A 112 0.08 8.26 -15.83
C GLU A 112 0.75 8.28 -14.44
N ALA A 113 1.77 7.43 -14.21
CA ALA A 113 2.52 7.38 -12.96
C ALA A 113 4.05 7.43 -13.20
N PRO A 114 4.57 8.43 -13.95
CA PRO A 114 6.00 8.49 -14.28
C PRO A 114 6.85 8.55 -13.02
N GLY A 115 7.90 7.71 -13.01
CA GLY A 115 8.83 7.61 -11.87
C GLY A 115 8.47 6.54 -10.85
N LEU A 116 7.30 5.91 -10.95
CA LEU A 116 6.96 4.75 -10.15
C LEU A 116 7.70 3.50 -10.69
N ASP A 117 8.26 2.70 -9.80
CA ASP A 117 8.80 1.40 -10.13
C ASP A 117 7.69 0.36 -10.12
N ALA A 118 7.46 -0.28 -11.26
CA ALA A 118 6.38 -1.23 -11.42
C ALA A 118 6.78 -2.35 -12.39
N VAL A 119 6.46 -3.59 -12.05
CA VAL A 119 6.79 -4.78 -12.83
C VAL A 119 5.53 -5.62 -12.98
N ALA A 120 5.28 -6.11 -14.20
CA ALA A 120 4.27 -7.12 -14.49
C ALA A 120 4.91 -8.26 -15.25
N VAL A 121 4.59 -9.48 -14.85
CA VAL A 121 5.05 -10.72 -15.49
C VAL A 121 3.87 -11.68 -15.66
N TYR A 122 3.98 -12.63 -16.56
CA TYR A 122 3.03 -13.73 -16.68
C TYR A 122 3.76 -15.08 -16.74
N SER A 123 3.09 -16.16 -16.33
CA SER A 123 3.65 -17.51 -16.34
C SER A 123 4.00 -17.99 -17.74
N LYS A 124 5.11 -18.69 -17.88
CA LYS A 124 5.57 -19.26 -19.18
C LYS A 124 4.76 -20.47 -19.60
N THR A 125 4.36 -21.27 -18.63
CA THR A 125 3.53 -22.46 -18.80
C THR A 125 2.07 -22.17 -18.48
N ALA A 126 1.17 -22.95 -19.05
CA ALA A 126 -0.24 -22.93 -18.72
C ALA A 126 -0.45 -23.40 -17.29
N VAL A 127 -1.44 -22.82 -16.62
CA VAL A 127 -1.80 -23.09 -15.23
C VAL A 127 -3.13 -23.81 -15.18
N ASP A 128 -3.23 -24.84 -14.37
CA ASP A 128 -4.48 -25.52 -14.04
C ASP A 128 -4.81 -25.28 -12.55
N PRO A 129 -5.74 -24.36 -12.25
CA PRO A 129 -6.11 -24.07 -10.86
C PRO A 129 -6.82 -25.22 -10.15
N SER A 130 -7.27 -26.26 -10.85
CA SER A 130 -7.90 -27.44 -10.24
C SER A 130 -6.91 -28.42 -9.63
N LEU A 131 -5.63 -28.30 -9.96
CA LEU A 131 -4.60 -29.16 -9.39
C LEU A 131 -4.38 -28.88 -7.89
N PRO A 132 -4.03 -29.92 -7.11
CA PRO A 132 -3.66 -29.76 -5.71
C PRO A 132 -2.50 -28.75 -5.52
N LEU A 133 -2.52 -28.02 -4.41
CA LEU A 133 -1.41 -27.07 -4.07
C LEU A 133 -0.07 -27.78 -3.91
N SER A 134 -0.09 -29.07 -3.55
CA SER A 134 1.09 -29.94 -3.42
C SER A 134 1.58 -30.51 -4.75
N ASP A 135 0.88 -30.31 -5.88
CA ASP A 135 1.26 -30.81 -7.19
C ASP A 135 2.58 -30.15 -7.65
N PRO A 136 3.64 -30.92 -7.95
CA PRO A 136 4.95 -30.38 -8.31
C PRO A 136 5.07 -30.00 -9.79
N SER A 137 4.04 -30.20 -10.59
CA SER A 137 4.07 -29.90 -12.02
C SER A 137 4.12 -28.40 -12.30
N GLU A 138 4.71 -28.02 -13.43
CA GLU A 138 4.74 -26.63 -13.88
C GLU A 138 3.32 -26.05 -14.17
N ALA A 139 2.31 -26.90 -14.31
CA ALA A 139 0.92 -26.50 -14.47
C ALA A 139 0.25 -26.14 -13.16
N SER A 140 0.84 -26.47 -12.01
CA SER A 140 0.32 -26.11 -10.69
C SER A 140 0.29 -24.59 -10.50
N PHE A 141 -0.81 -24.09 -9.92
CA PHE A 141 -0.95 -22.67 -9.57
C PHE A 141 0.21 -22.19 -8.69
N MET A 142 0.60 -22.96 -7.68
CA MET A 142 1.68 -22.57 -6.76
C MET A 142 3.04 -22.51 -7.45
N GLU A 143 3.32 -23.42 -8.38
CA GLU A 143 4.60 -23.34 -9.11
C GLU A 143 4.62 -22.15 -10.07
N ALA A 144 3.52 -21.85 -10.75
CA ALA A 144 3.39 -20.65 -11.56
C ALA A 144 3.51 -19.36 -10.71
N PHE A 145 2.94 -19.34 -9.51
CA PHE A 145 3.05 -18.20 -8.57
C PHE A 145 4.52 -18.02 -8.10
N ARG A 146 5.22 -19.10 -7.77
CA ARG A 146 6.65 -19.06 -7.42
C ARG A 146 7.51 -18.64 -8.60
N GLU A 147 7.22 -19.14 -9.80
CA GLU A 147 7.92 -18.76 -11.03
C GLU A 147 7.78 -17.24 -11.30
N THR A 148 6.57 -16.73 -11.32
CA THR A 148 6.32 -15.30 -11.56
C THR A 148 6.94 -14.41 -10.49
N SER A 149 6.89 -14.80 -9.22
CA SER A 149 7.56 -14.08 -8.12
C SER A 149 9.07 -14.05 -8.28
N ARG A 150 9.67 -15.18 -8.70
CA ARG A 150 11.09 -15.27 -9.02
C ARG A 150 11.46 -14.39 -10.21
N GLN A 151 10.66 -14.39 -11.28
CA GLN A 151 10.86 -13.50 -12.42
C GLN A 151 10.84 -12.03 -12.03
N MET A 152 9.86 -11.59 -11.21
CA MET A 152 9.81 -10.21 -10.71
C MET A 152 11.05 -9.84 -9.92
N SER A 153 11.50 -10.74 -9.02
CA SER A 153 12.72 -10.52 -8.24
C SER A 153 13.95 -10.38 -9.11
N LEU A 154 14.08 -11.20 -10.15
CA LEU A 154 15.19 -11.13 -11.12
C LEU A 154 15.15 -9.81 -11.91
N LEU A 155 13.98 -9.40 -12.40
CA LEU A 155 13.84 -8.14 -13.14
C LEU A 155 14.19 -6.92 -12.27
N ARG A 156 13.86 -6.95 -10.99
CA ARG A 156 14.28 -5.91 -10.03
C ARG A 156 15.79 -5.95 -9.77
N ALA A 157 16.36 -7.14 -9.56
CA ALA A 157 17.81 -7.31 -9.29
C ALA A 157 18.70 -6.98 -10.49
N GLN A 158 18.22 -7.18 -11.73
CA GLN A 158 18.94 -6.82 -12.96
C GLN A 158 19.06 -5.31 -13.16
N GLY A 159 18.60 -4.54 -12.17
CA GLY A 159 18.88 -3.11 -12.10
C GLY A 159 18.25 -2.37 -13.26
N GLN A 160 16.96 -2.50 -13.47
CA GLN A 160 16.26 -1.41 -14.10
C GLN A 160 16.66 -0.19 -13.26
N ALA A 161 17.47 0.68 -13.87
CA ALA A 161 17.97 1.87 -13.23
C ALA A 161 16.83 2.51 -12.44
N SER A 162 17.11 2.93 -11.19
CA SER A 162 16.12 3.64 -10.37
C SER A 162 15.22 4.47 -11.29
N PRO A 163 13.88 4.45 -11.14
CA PRO A 163 13.00 5.28 -11.96
C PRO A 163 13.48 6.71 -12.10
N LEU A 164 14.16 7.22 -11.07
CA LEU A 164 14.79 8.53 -11.08
C LEU A 164 15.95 8.65 -12.09
N ALA A 165 16.66 7.56 -12.41
CA ALA A 165 17.71 7.55 -13.42
C ALA A 165 17.18 7.56 -14.86
N ARG A 166 15.88 7.32 -15.06
CA ARG A 166 15.23 7.42 -16.37
C ARG A 166 15.06 8.89 -16.82
N PHE A 167 15.17 9.84 -15.90
CA PHE A 167 15.06 11.26 -16.19
C PHE A 167 16.45 11.85 -16.46
N GLN A 168 16.76 12.07 -17.73
CA GLN A 168 18.02 12.70 -18.11
C GLN A 168 18.13 14.12 -17.55
N ARG A 169 19.19 14.39 -16.78
CA ARG A 169 19.52 15.74 -16.30
C ARG A 169 20.41 16.44 -17.32
N LEU A 170 19.88 17.44 -17.96
CA LEU A 170 20.61 18.30 -18.89
C LEU A 170 20.86 19.65 -18.25
N PRO A 171 22.07 20.25 -18.38
CA PRO A 171 22.40 21.54 -17.74
C PRO A 171 21.50 22.71 -18.16
N VAL A 172 20.81 22.58 -19.29
CA VAL A 172 19.91 23.61 -19.85
C VAL A 172 18.45 23.47 -19.38
N VAL A 173 18.13 22.42 -18.62
CA VAL A 173 16.77 22.15 -18.11
C VAL A 173 16.70 22.56 -16.65
N ALA A 174 15.70 23.37 -16.31
CA ALA A 174 15.44 23.77 -14.94
C ALA A 174 15.12 22.54 -14.05
N GLU A 175 15.52 22.59 -12.79
CA GLU A 175 15.14 21.59 -11.81
C GLU A 175 13.72 21.85 -11.28
N CYS A 176 13.00 20.77 -10.99
CA CYS A 176 11.69 20.81 -10.37
C CYS A 176 11.78 21.37 -8.95
N ALA A 177 10.93 22.33 -8.62
CA ALA A 177 10.89 22.97 -7.31
C ALA A 177 10.49 22.00 -6.17
N TYR A 178 9.95 20.80 -6.49
CA TYR A 178 9.43 19.85 -5.50
C TYR A 178 10.25 18.55 -5.37
N SER A 179 10.92 18.12 -6.44
CA SER A 179 11.60 16.82 -6.48
C SER A 179 13.07 16.88 -6.91
N GLY A 180 13.55 18.01 -7.40
CA GLY A 180 14.91 18.13 -7.98
C GLY A 180 15.10 17.34 -9.29
N LEU A 181 14.05 16.75 -9.85
CA LEU A 181 14.07 16.12 -11.17
C LEU A 181 13.96 17.17 -12.28
N PRO A 182 14.35 16.85 -13.53
CA PRO A 182 14.19 17.78 -14.64
C PRO A 182 12.74 18.23 -14.80
N ALA A 183 12.53 19.53 -14.94
CA ALA A 183 11.21 20.09 -15.16
C ALA A 183 10.74 19.84 -16.60
N VAL A 184 9.45 19.60 -16.77
CA VAL A 184 8.78 19.41 -18.06
C VAL A 184 7.70 20.47 -18.33
N SER A 185 7.28 21.20 -17.28
CA SER A 185 6.26 22.24 -17.37
C SER A 185 6.40 23.26 -16.24
N LEU A 186 5.59 24.30 -16.28
CA LEU A 186 5.43 25.27 -15.20
C LEU A 186 4.10 25.02 -14.50
N ASP A 187 4.11 24.93 -13.17
CA ASP A 187 2.91 24.94 -12.34
C ASP A 187 2.56 26.40 -12.00
N PRO A 188 1.31 26.83 -12.14
CA PRO A 188 0.90 28.14 -11.63
C PRO A 188 1.26 28.25 -10.16
N GLY A 189 1.94 29.31 -9.78
CA GLY A 189 2.32 29.51 -8.38
C GLY A 189 1.11 29.45 -7.45
N GLN A 190 1.32 29.01 -6.21
CA GLN A 190 0.27 29.06 -5.19
C GLN A 190 -0.06 30.53 -4.89
N ASP A 191 -1.36 30.81 -4.72
CA ASP A 191 -1.88 32.11 -4.26
C ASP A 191 -1.42 33.33 -5.11
N GLY A 192 -1.32 33.16 -6.44
CA GLY A 192 -0.88 34.23 -7.34
C GLY A 192 0.64 34.43 -7.38
N GLY A 193 1.41 33.51 -6.84
CA GLY A 193 2.88 33.50 -6.92
C GLY A 193 3.40 33.26 -8.33
N SER A 194 4.70 33.45 -8.54
CA SER A 194 5.35 33.17 -9.83
C SER A 194 5.24 31.69 -10.18
N PRO A 195 5.05 31.34 -11.48
CA PRO A 195 5.06 29.96 -11.93
C PRO A 195 6.37 29.27 -11.57
N VAL A 196 6.28 28.01 -11.12
CA VAL A 196 7.45 27.21 -10.71
C VAL A 196 7.66 26.01 -11.64
N PRO A 197 8.92 25.63 -11.92
CA PRO A 197 9.21 24.49 -12.76
C PRO A 197 8.85 23.19 -12.05
N VAL A 198 8.17 22.27 -12.76
CA VAL A 198 7.73 20.97 -12.22
C VAL A 198 8.10 19.81 -13.13
N SER A 199 8.55 18.71 -12.53
CA SER A 199 8.81 17.44 -13.20
C SER A 199 7.52 16.71 -13.60
N ALA A 200 7.63 15.74 -14.50
CA ALA A 200 6.50 14.90 -14.89
C ALA A 200 5.86 14.21 -13.67
N SER A 201 6.67 13.60 -12.79
CA SER A 201 6.17 12.95 -11.58
C SER A 201 5.44 13.93 -10.66
N ALA A 202 6.05 15.09 -10.36
CA ALA A 202 5.43 16.06 -9.47
C ALA A 202 4.12 16.64 -10.05
N ARG A 203 4.04 16.81 -11.37
CA ARG A 203 2.83 17.29 -12.04
C ARG A 203 1.68 16.29 -11.85
N VAL A 204 1.88 15.02 -12.24
CA VAL A 204 0.82 14.01 -12.16
C VAL A 204 0.40 13.72 -10.71
N GLN A 205 1.34 13.75 -9.75
CA GLN A 205 1.02 13.64 -8.33
C GLN A 205 0.08 14.76 -7.88
N ARG A 206 0.35 16.01 -8.29
CA ARG A 206 -0.50 17.16 -7.93
C ARG A 206 -1.88 17.11 -8.61
N GLU A 207 -1.92 16.63 -9.86
CA GLU A 207 -3.17 16.40 -10.60
C GLU A 207 -3.98 15.29 -9.92
N ALA A 208 -3.36 14.19 -9.53
CA ALA A 208 -4.04 13.07 -8.85
C ALA A 208 -4.65 13.48 -7.50
N ALA A 209 -3.98 14.36 -6.74
CA ALA A 209 -4.51 14.88 -5.48
C ALA A 209 -5.71 15.86 -5.64
N ARG A 210 -6.03 16.28 -6.87
CA ARG A 210 -7.19 17.14 -7.20
C ARG A 210 -8.32 16.41 -7.89
N ASP A 211 -8.12 15.14 -8.22
CA ASP A 211 -9.10 14.33 -8.94
C ASP A 211 -10.33 14.04 -8.08
N GLU A 212 -11.52 14.13 -8.67
CA GLU A 212 -12.79 13.93 -7.95
C GLU A 212 -12.93 12.49 -7.42
N ASN A 213 -12.39 11.50 -8.11
CA ASN A 213 -12.39 10.11 -7.62
C ASN A 213 -11.51 9.97 -6.38
N PHE A 214 -10.37 10.68 -6.33
CA PHE A 214 -9.54 10.75 -5.13
C PHE A 214 -10.31 11.37 -3.96
N LYS A 215 -11.00 12.50 -4.19
CA LYS A 215 -11.79 13.16 -3.14
C LYS A 215 -12.91 12.25 -2.63
N ALA A 216 -13.65 11.60 -3.53
CA ALA A 216 -14.69 10.65 -3.17
C ALA A 216 -14.15 9.47 -2.35
N ARG A 217 -13.00 8.90 -2.75
CA ARG A 217 -12.33 7.85 -2.00
C ARG A 217 -11.87 8.32 -0.61
N MET A 218 -11.31 9.51 -0.53
CA MET A 218 -10.93 10.13 0.75
C MET A 218 -12.15 10.31 1.64
N GLN A 219 -13.23 10.89 1.12
CA GLN A 219 -14.46 11.08 1.89
C GLN A 219 -15.00 9.77 2.44
N GLY A 220 -14.89 8.66 1.69
CA GLY A 220 -15.28 7.32 2.14
C GLY A 220 -14.50 6.78 3.35
N LEU A 221 -13.36 7.37 3.68
CA LEU A 221 -12.58 7.03 4.88
C LEU A 221 -13.00 7.81 6.14
N PHE A 222 -13.94 8.73 6.03
CA PHE A 222 -14.35 9.60 7.13
C PHE A 222 -15.82 9.35 7.52
N PRO A 223 -16.25 9.80 8.70
CA PRO A 223 -17.65 9.73 9.09
C PRO A 223 -18.58 10.43 8.09
N ASP A 224 -19.74 9.86 7.81
CA ASP A 224 -20.69 10.35 6.79
C ASP A 224 -21.16 11.79 7.02
N GLY A 225 -21.11 12.29 8.25
CA GLY A 225 -21.48 13.68 8.60
C GLY A 225 -20.41 14.73 8.28
N TRP A 226 -19.23 14.33 7.79
CA TRP A 226 -18.14 15.26 7.49
C TRP A 226 -18.35 15.89 6.11
N GLN A 227 -18.10 17.21 6.02
CA GLN A 227 -18.33 17.98 4.80
C GLN A 227 -17.23 17.69 3.75
N SER A 228 -17.64 17.62 2.49
CA SER A 228 -16.73 17.28 1.37
C SER A 228 -15.68 18.35 1.08
N ASP A 229 -15.93 19.61 1.42
CA ASP A 229 -15.00 20.73 1.25
C ASP A 229 -13.73 20.61 2.11
N LEU A 230 -13.77 19.80 3.19
CA LEU A 230 -12.58 19.46 3.96
C LEU A 230 -11.49 18.74 3.13
N PHE A 231 -11.86 18.09 2.03
CA PHE A 231 -10.95 17.35 1.16
C PHE A 231 -10.44 18.17 -0.03
N GLU A 232 -10.83 19.43 -0.12
CA GLU A 232 -10.32 20.40 -1.07
C GLU A 232 -8.91 20.89 -0.69
N ASP A 233 -8.28 21.62 -1.62
CA ASP A 233 -6.94 22.18 -1.42
C ASP A 233 -6.78 22.98 -0.12
N GLU A 234 -7.82 23.73 0.26
CA GLU A 234 -7.82 24.53 1.48
C GLU A 234 -7.87 23.64 2.75
N GLY A 235 -8.62 22.54 2.72
CA GLY A 235 -8.65 21.58 3.81
C GLY A 235 -7.28 20.94 4.06
N LEU A 236 -6.57 20.53 3.01
CA LEU A 236 -5.20 20.02 3.12
C LEU A 236 -4.22 21.07 3.67
N LYS A 237 -4.42 22.34 3.32
CA LYS A 237 -3.60 23.45 3.87
C LYS A 237 -3.91 23.72 5.35
N SER A 238 -5.14 23.47 5.79
CA SER A 238 -5.58 23.74 7.16
C SER A 238 -4.80 22.93 8.21
N LEU A 239 -4.35 21.72 7.84
CA LEU A 239 -3.50 20.90 8.69
C LEU A 239 -2.16 21.59 8.99
N GLY A 240 -1.60 22.33 8.02
CA GLY A 240 -0.39 23.13 8.19
C GLY A 240 -0.51 24.32 9.15
N GLY A 241 -1.72 24.72 9.50
CA GLY A 241 -2.02 25.75 10.52
C GLY A 241 -1.99 25.25 11.97
N ARG A 242 -1.74 23.94 12.20
CA ARG A 242 -1.63 23.38 13.56
C ARG A 242 -0.31 23.75 14.20
N ASP A 243 -0.27 23.80 15.52
CA ASP A 243 0.97 24.05 16.29
C ASP A 243 1.97 22.92 16.18
N TRP A 244 1.47 21.68 16.15
CA TRP A 244 2.22 20.44 16.04
C TRP A 244 1.54 19.49 15.06
N LEU A 245 2.33 18.76 14.30
CA LEU A 245 1.88 17.67 13.43
C LEU A 245 2.49 16.36 13.90
N ALA A 246 1.69 15.31 13.86
CA ALA A 246 2.16 13.94 13.99
C ALA A 246 2.16 13.27 12.61
N VAL A 247 3.26 12.60 12.28
CA VAL A 247 3.34 11.63 11.20
C VAL A 247 3.34 10.26 11.85
N VAL A 248 2.32 9.49 11.56
CA VAL A 248 2.13 8.12 12.05
C VAL A 248 2.45 7.14 10.94
N HIS A 249 3.23 6.11 11.25
CA HIS A 249 3.42 4.95 10.40
C HIS A 249 3.23 3.70 11.24
N ALA A 250 2.27 2.86 10.86
CA ALA A 250 1.97 1.60 11.52
C ALA A 250 1.95 0.46 10.51
N ASP A 251 2.38 -0.73 10.95
CA ASP A 251 2.53 -1.92 10.11
C ASP A 251 2.18 -3.18 10.92
N GLY A 252 1.50 -4.10 10.26
CA GLY A 252 1.08 -5.36 10.85
C GLY A 252 2.23 -6.31 11.13
N ASN A 253 2.13 -7.06 12.21
CA ASN A 253 3.18 -7.96 12.64
C ASN A 253 3.13 -9.29 11.92
N GLY A 254 4.10 -9.55 11.04
CA GLY A 254 4.34 -10.87 10.46
C GLY A 254 3.41 -11.26 9.31
N LEU A 255 2.67 -10.31 8.73
CA LEU A 255 1.80 -10.57 7.58
C LEU A 255 2.60 -11.08 6.37
N GLY A 256 3.80 -10.55 6.13
CA GLY A 256 4.68 -11.07 5.06
C GLY A 256 4.97 -12.56 5.19
N GLN A 257 5.27 -13.04 6.41
CA GLN A 257 5.49 -14.48 6.64
C GLN A 257 4.19 -15.27 6.50
N LEU A 258 3.06 -14.70 6.92
CA LEU A 258 1.76 -15.33 6.77
C LEU A 258 1.42 -15.56 5.28
N PHE A 259 1.74 -14.59 4.41
CA PHE A 259 1.56 -14.74 2.96
C PHE A 259 2.56 -15.69 2.31
N ILE A 260 3.79 -15.81 2.83
CA ILE A 260 4.76 -16.81 2.35
C ILE A 260 4.27 -18.23 2.60
N ASP A 261 3.66 -18.48 3.76
CA ASP A 261 3.14 -19.78 4.17
C ASP A 261 1.63 -19.93 3.89
N PHE A 262 1.02 -19.06 3.08
CA PHE A 262 -0.44 -19.01 2.90
C PHE A 262 -1.00 -20.30 2.28
N ASP A 263 -0.28 -20.90 1.34
CA ASP A 263 -0.61 -22.20 0.75
C ASP A 263 -0.75 -23.29 1.81
N ARG A 264 0.15 -23.32 2.78
CA ARG A 264 0.11 -24.27 3.90
C ARG A 264 -1.12 -24.05 4.80
N TRP A 265 -1.48 -22.79 5.07
CA TRP A 265 -2.65 -22.49 5.90
C TRP A 265 -3.94 -22.87 5.18
N VAL A 266 -4.06 -22.59 3.88
CA VAL A 266 -5.20 -22.99 3.07
C VAL A 266 -5.31 -24.51 3.05
N ASP A 267 -4.24 -25.26 2.78
CA ASP A 267 -4.24 -26.73 2.75
C ASP A 267 -4.73 -27.35 4.07
N THR A 268 -4.42 -26.71 5.20
CA THR A 268 -4.87 -27.18 6.52
C THR A 268 -6.32 -26.81 6.86
N LEU A 269 -6.95 -25.91 6.10
CA LEU A 269 -8.34 -25.50 6.30
C LEU A 269 -9.33 -26.36 5.54
N GLU A 270 -8.93 -26.87 4.37
CA GLU A 270 -9.82 -27.70 3.55
C GLU A 270 -9.87 -29.14 4.06
N ASN A 271 -11.00 -29.81 3.87
CA ASN A 271 -11.21 -31.20 4.31
C ASN A 271 -10.53 -32.22 3.38
N GLU A 272 -10.23 -31.81 2.15
CA GLU A 272 -9.51 -32.57 1.12
C GLU A 272 -8.24 -31.80 0.77
N ALA A 273 -7.39 -32.37 -0.07
CA ALA A 273 -6.21 -31.68 -0.55
C ALA A 273 -6.62 -30.38 -1.26
N ALA A 274 -6.20 -29.23 -0.72
CA ALA A 274 -6.55 -27.93 -1.27
C ALA A 274 -5.99 -27.75 -2.69
N THR A 275 -6.77 -27.11 -3.54
CA THR A 275 -6.43 -26.83 -4.93
C THR A 275 -5.93 -25.39 -5.12
N GLY A 276 -5.37 -25.09 -6.30
CA GLY A 276 -5.08 -23.72 -6.70
C GLY A 276 -6.32 -22.82 -6.64
N ARG A 277 -7.51 -23.36 -6.95
CA ARG A 277 -8.78 -22.62 -6.87
C ARG A 277 -9.14 -22.27 -5.42
N ASP A 278 -8.90 -23.15 -4.48
CA ASP A 278 -9.13 -22.87 -3.05
C ASP A 278 -8.17 -21.78 -2.56
N TYR A 279 -6.90 -21.82 -3.01
CA TYR A 279 -5.94 -20.76 -2.71
C TYR A 279 -6.43 -19.40 -3.25
N ILE A 280 -6.85 -19.32 -4.51
CA ILE A 280 -7.35 -18.09 -5.14
C ILE A 280 -8.52 -17.53 -4.35
N ARG A 281 -9.51 -18.35 -4.02
CA ARG A 281 -10.69 -17.96 -3.25
C ARG A 281 -10.30 -17.42 -1.86
N ARG A 282 -9.51 -18.17 -1.10
CA ARG A 282 -9.08 -17.77 0.26
C ARG A 282 -8.19 -16.53 0.24
N TYR A 283 -7.32 -16.41 -0.77
CA TYR A 283 -6.44 -15.26 -0.89
C TYR A 283 -7.21 -13.97 -1.21
N ARG A 284 -8.23 -14.07 -2.07
CA ARG A 284 -9.16 -12.98 -2.36
C ARG A 284 -9.93 -12.55 -1.12
N GLU A 285 -10.58 -13.51 -0.44
CA GLU A 285 -11.36 -13.27 0.78
C GLU A 285 -10.50 -12.61 1.87
N PHE A 286 -9.33 -13.15 2.13
CA PHE A 286 -8.41 -12.64 3.15
C PHE A 286 -7.90 -11.22 2.83
N SER A 287 -7.48 -10.99 1.58
CA SER A 287 -6.95 -9.68 1.18
C SER A 287 -8.03 -8.59 1.19
N SER A 288 -9.24 -8.91 0.71
CA SER A 288 -10.39 -7.98 0.73
C SER A 288 -10.80 -7.64 2.16
N ALA A 289 -10.85 -8.65 3.04
CA ALA A 289 -11.18 -8.48 4.45
C ALA A 289 -10.18 -7.56 5.17
N LEU A 290 -8.88 -7.71 4.93
CA LEU A 290 -7.87 -6.84 5.54
C LEU A 290 -8.02 -5.38 5.09
N ASP A 291 -8.32 -5.14 3.82
CA ASP A 291 -8.52 -3.79 3.30
C ASP A 291 -9.80 -3.14 3.88
N GLU A 292 -10.88 -3.91 4.00
CA GLU A 292 -12.13 -3.49 4.65
C GLU A 292 -11.90 -3.16 6.13
N ILE A 293 -11.29 -4.08 6.88
CA ILE A 293 -10.94 -3.88 8.30
C ILE A 293 -10.14 -2.59 8.49
N SER A 294 -9.15 -2.34 7.65
CA SER A 294 -8.32 -1.14 7.76
C SER A 294 -9.11 0.14 7.53
N ARG A 295 -9.96 0.18 6.50
CA ARG A 295 -10.80 1.36 6.19
C ARG A 295 -11.84 1.62 7.27
N GLU A 296 -12.54 0.59 7.71
CA GLU A 296 -13.52 0.71 8.80
C GLU A 296 -12.86 1.15 10.11
N THR A 297 -11.72 0.53 10.45
CA THR A 297 -10.96 0.90 11.65
C THR A 297 -10.54 2.35 11.60
N PHE A 298 -10.07 2.83 10.44
CA PHE A 298 -9.70 4.23 10.27
C PHE A 298 -10.92 5.15 10.50
N ARG A 299 -12.05 4.88 9.85
CA ARG A 299 -13.30 5.67 9.99
C ARG A 299 -13.78 5.73 11.43
N GLU A 300 -13.87 4.57 12.09
CA GLU A 300 -14.31 4.48 13.48
C GLU A 300 -13.35 5.19 14.45
N THR A 301 -12.05 5.11 14.20
CA THR A 301 -11.04 5.79 15.01
C THR A 301 -11.13 7.30 14.85
N VAL A 302 -11.31 7.78 13.62
CA VAL A 302 -11.55 9.21 13.36
C VAL A 302 -12.80 9.69 14.09
N GLN A 303 -13.90 8.95 14.03
CA GLN A 303 -15.14 9.28 14.72
C GLN A 303 -14.98 9.30 16.25
N GLU A 304 -14.23 8.37 16.81
CA GLU A 304 -13.97 8.32 18.26
C GLU A 304 -13.10 9.48 18.75
N VAL A 305 -12.07 9.83 18.00
CA VAL A 305 -11.08 10.84 18.41
C VAL A 305 -11.56 12.28 18.18
N TRP A 306 -12.32 12.53 17.11
CA TRP A 306 -12.78 13.88 16.72
C TRP A 306 -14.29 14.07 16.69
N GLY A 307 -15.07 13.01 16.80
CA GLY A 307 -16.55 13.05 16.78
C GLY A 307 -17.13 12.78 15.39
N ALA A 308 -18.47 12.62 15.37
CA ALA A 308 -19.22 12.35 14.15
C ALA A 308 -19.54 13.62 13.34
N GLU A 309 -19.53 14.79 13.98
CA GLU A 309 -19.80 16.08 13.33
C GLU A 309 -18.55 16.59 12.61
N SER A 310 -18.76 17.23 11.46
CA SER A 310 -17.68 17.80 10.65
C SER A 310 -16.90 18.86 11.42
N PRO A 311 -15.57 18.75 11.57
CA PRO A 311 -14.77 19.78 12.22
C PRO A 311 -14.62 21.00 11.30
N CYS A 312 -14.27 22.15 11.89
CA CYS A 312 -14.00 23.38 11.12
C CYS A 312 -12.76 23.30 10.21
N ALA A 313 -11.87 22.34 10.48
CA ALA A 313 -10.63 22.13 9.72
C ALA A 313 -10.23 20.67 9.76
N LEU A 314 -9.70 20.16 8.66
CA LEU A 314 -9.26 18.76 8.53
C LEU A 314 -8.19 18.42 9.60
N PRO A 315 -8.46 17.48 10.53
CA PRO A 315 -7.54 17.18 11.62
C PRO A 315 -6.53 16.08 11.27
N ILE A 316 -6.79 15.33 10.20
CA ILE A 316 -5.99 14.17 9.76
C ILE A 316 -6.06 14.01 8.25
N VAL A 317 -4.94 13.69 7.64
CA VAL A 317 -4.82 13.33 6.22
C VAL A 317 -4.26 11.92 6.14
N PRO A 318 -5.04 10.91 5.73
CA PRO A 318 -4.52 9.59 5.43
C PRO A 318 -3.64 9.64 4.19
N VAL A 319 -2.47 9.03 4.27
CA VAL A 319 -1.55 8.86 3.14
C VAL A 319 -1.63 7.43 2.62
N VAL A 320 -1.55 6.45 3.51
CA VAL A 320 -1.76 5.02 3.20
C VAL A 320 -2.76 4.47 4.20
N VAL A 321 -3.81 3.83 3.73
CA VAL A 321 -4.77 3.07 4.53
C VAL A 321 -5.19 1.86 3.69
N GLY A 322 -4.75 0.68 4.08
CA GLY A 322 -5.11 -0.56 3.39
C GLY A 322 -4.23 -1.73 3.78
N GLY A 323 -4.80 -2.91 3.74
CA GLY A 323 -4.14 -4.11 4.24
C GLY A 323 -3.80 -3.98 5.72
N ASP A 324 -2.53 -4.06 6.06
CA ASP A 324 -2.00 -3.87 7.42
C ASP A 324 -1.22 -2.56 7.59
N ASP A 325 -1.15 -1.73 6.55
CA ASP A 325 -0.40 -0.48 6.56
C ASP A 325 -1.28 0.74 6.85
N LEU A 326 -0.84 1.56 7.80
CA LEU A 326 -1.36 2.90 8.04
C LEU A 326 -0.24 3.92 7.97
N THR A 327 -0.39 4.93 7.14
CA THR A 327 0.40 6.16 7.22
C THR A 327 -0.54 7.36 7.17
N ALA A 328 -0.44 8.23 8.17
CA ALA A 328 -1.28 9.42 8.26
C ALA A 328 -0.51 10.63 8.81
N VAL A 329 -0.95 11.82 8.42
CA VAL A 329 -0.50 13.10 8.98
C VAL A 329 -1.67 13.73 9.72
N LEU A 330 -1.49 14.05 10.98
CA LEU A 330 -2.59 14.52 11.82
C LEU A 330 -2.14 15.55 12.85
N ASP A 331 -3.12 16.12 13.57
CA ASP A 331 -2.89 17.00 14.70
C ASP A 331 -1.99 16.32 15.74
N GLY A 332 -0.85 16.94 16.03
CA GLY A 332 0.18 16.39 16.91
C GLY A 332 -0.32 16.06 18.33
N TYR A 333 -1.28 16.81 18.85
CA TYR A 333 -1.88 16.55 20.16
C TYR A 333 -2.72 15.28 20.23
N LYS A 334 -3.17 14.77 19.09
CA LYS A 334 -4.00 13.57 18.96
C LYS A 334 -3.25 12.35 18.42
N GLY A 335 -1.97 12.52 18.06
CA GLY A 335 -1.18 11.48 17.39
C GLY A 335 -1.15 10.16 18.15
N ILE A 336 -0.86 10.19 19.45
CA ILE A 336 -0.75 8.99 20.30
C ILE A 336 -2.13 8.34 20.50
N ASP A 337 -3.16 9.14 20.85
CA ASP A 337 -4.51 8.62 21.10
C ASP A 337 -5.09 7.96 19.85
N PHE A 338 -4.98 8.62 18.70
CA PHE A 338 -5.42 8.07 17.42
C PHE A 338 -4.73 6.74 17.11
N THR A 339 -3.41 6.71 17.20
CA THR A 339 -2.63 5.53 16.84
C THR A 339 -2.95 4.35 17.74
N ARG A 340 -3.01 4.57 19.06
CA ARG A 340 -3.38 3.52 20.02
C ARG A 340 -4.78 2.96 19.73
N THR A 341 -5.77 3.84 19.55
CA THR A 341 -7.16 3.44 19.30
C THR A 341 -7.28 2.66 17.98
N PHE A 342 -6.58 3.11 16.93
CA PHE A 342 -6.54 2.41 15.64
C PHE A 342 -5.98 0.99 15.79
N MET A 343 -4.82 0.85 16.43
CA MET A 343 -4.15 -0.44 16.61
C MET A 343 -5.00 -1.43 17.43
N GLU A 344 -5.60 -0.96 18.52
CA GLU A 344 -6.48 -1.79 19.38
C GLU A 344 -7.71 -2.30 18.60
N LYS A 345 -8.37 -1.41 17.83
CA LYS A 345 -9.53 -1.78 17.00
C LYS A 345 -9.16 -2.73 15.85
N PHE A 346 -8.06 -2.44 15.14
CA PHE A 346 -7.57 -3.28 14.05
C PHE A 346 -7.30 -4.71 14.54
N CYS A 347 -6.56 -4.85 15.63
CA CYS A 347 -6.25 -6.16 16.21
C CYS A 347 -7.51 -6.91 16.65
N LYS A 348 -8.50 -6.22 17.21
CA LYS A 348 -9.77 -6.83 17.59
C LYS A 348 -10.57 -7.28 16.38
N LYS A 349 -10.69 -6.43 15.35
CA LYS A 349 -11.42 -6.78 14.12
C LYS A 349 -10.79 -7.96 13.39
N THR A 350 -9.46 -8.05 13.32
CA THR A 350 -8.78 -9.20 12.71
C THR A 350 -9.00 -10.50 13.48
N GLN A 351 -9.18 -10.43 14.80
CA GLN A 351 -9.53 -11.59 15.62
C GLN A 351 -10.95 -12.10 15.34
N ASP A 352 -11.88 -11.19 15.07
CA ASP A 352 -13.31 -11.50 15.01
C ASP A 352 -13.81 -11.73 13.56
N HIS A 353 -13.00 -11.44 12.53
CA HIS A 353 -13.44 -11.48 11.14
C HIS A 353 -13.42 -12.89 10.55
N GLU A 354 -14.55 -13.31 9.95
CA GLU A 354 -14.78 -14.66 9.44
C GLU A 354 -13.81 -15.15 8.35
N ALA A 355 -13.30 -14.25 7.50
CA ALA A 355 -12.33 -14.60 6.46
C ALA A 355 -10.88 -14.56 6.97
N VAL A 356 -10.60 -13.87 8.08
CA VAL A 356 -9.23 -13.66 8.59
C VAL A 356 -8.92 -14.65 9.71
N GLN A 357 -9.82 -14.81 10.67
CA GLN A 357 -9.64 -15.61 11.88
C GLN A 357 -9.25 -17.07 11.60
N PRO A 358 -9.85 -17.81 10.64
CA PRO A 358 -9.47 -19.20 10.38
C PRO A 358 -8.02 -19.36 9.91
N ILE A 359 -7.52 -18.42 9.10
CA ILE A 359 -6.12 -18.41 8.64
C ILE A 359 -5.18 -18.13 9.83
N LEU A 360 -5.54 -17.15 10.67
CA LEU A 360 -4.72 -16.82 11.86
C LEU A 360 -4.65 -17.98 12.86
N GLU A 361 -5.76 -18.68 13.10
CA GLU A 361 -5.77 -19.86 13.97
C GLU A 361 -4.84 -20.96 13.47
N LYS A 362 -4.84 -21.26 12.17
CA LYS A 362 -3.90 -22.23 11.58
C LYS A 362 -2.45 -21.76 11.67
N ALA A 363 -2.21 -20.46 11.59
CA ALA A 363 -0.89 -19.85 11.79
C ALA A 363 -0.48 -19.76 13.27
N GLY A 364 -1.34 -20.15 14.22
CA GLY A 364 -1.11 -20.09 15.65
C GLY A 364 -1.15 -18.66 16.21
N LEU A 365 -1.90 -17.76 15.56
CA LEU A 365 -2.04 -16.36 15.95
C LEU A 365 -3.48 -16.09 16.38
N PRO A 366 -3.72 -15.54 17.59
CA PRO A 366 -5.06 -15.17 18.02
C PRO A 366 -5.61 -13.94 17.28
N ARG A 367 -4.73 -13.08 16.77
CA ARG A 367 -5.03 -11.85 16.04
C ARG A 367 -3.79 -11.37 15.30
N LEU A 368 -3.95 -10.41 14.38
CA LEU A 368 -2.82 -9.67 13.83
C LEU A 368 -2.39 -8.61 14.86
N GLY A 369 -1.16 -8.69 15.36
CA GLY A 369 -0.55 -7.61 16.10
C GLY A 369 -0.11 -6.49 15.18
N MET A 370 0.19 -5.31 15.76
CA MET A 370 0.61 -4.13 15.00
C MET A 370 1.67 -3.34 15.74
N CYS A 371 2.63 -2.78 15.02
CA CYS A 371 3.61 -1.86 15.56
C CYS A 371 3.51 -0.50 14.88
N ALA A 372 3.68 0.59 15.63
CA ALA A 372 3.61 1.94 15.11
C ALA A 372 4.77 2.82 15.59
N GLY A 373 5.15 3.78 14.74
CA GLY A 373 6.04 4.88 15.07
C GLY A 373 5.35 6.22 14.84
N ILE A 374 5.56 7.17 15.74
CA ILE A 374 4.94 8.49 15.72
C ILE A 374 6.01 9.56 15.83
N SER A 375 6.22 10.32 14.77
CA SER A 375 7.07 11.51 14.77
C SER A 375 6.21 12.76 14.95
N ILE A 376 6.41 13.49 16.05
CA ILE A 376 5.68 14.73 16.34
C ILE A 376 6.62 15.91 16.14
N ALA A 377 6.29 16.81 15.20
CA ALA A 377 7.14 17.91 14.80
C ALA A 377 6.35 19.20 14.53
N LYS A 378 7.06 20.32 14.40
CA LYS A 378 6.46 21.58 13.95
C LYS A 378 6.08 21.50 12.45
N PRO A 379 5.04 22.21 11.98
CA PRO A 379 4.53 22.13 10.61
C PRO A 379 5.57 22.42 9.50
N HIS A 380 6.60 23.19 9.81
CA HIS A 380 7.68 23.52 8.87
C HIS A 380 8.83 22.49 8.83
N PHE A 381 8.77 21.48 9.70
CA PHE A 381 9.76 20.40 9.67
C PHE A 381 9.58 19.58 8.38
N PRO A 382 10.69 19.18 7.70
CA PRO A 382 10.58 18.47 6.44
C PRO A 382 9.80 17.15 6.58
N PHE A 383 8.73 17.01 5.81
CA PHE A 383 7.83 15.87 5.91
C PHE A 383 8.54 14.52 5.69
N SER A 384 9.43 14.44 4.70
CA SER A 384 10.22 13.25 4.43
C SER A 384 11.12 12.82 5.61
N GLN A 385 11.54 13.78 6.43
CA GLN A 385 12.32 13.49 7.64
C GLN A 385 11.40 12.99 8.77
N SER A 386 10.22 13.64 8.95
CA SER A 386 9.22 13.16 9.92
C SER A 386 8.79 11.73 9.61
N TYR A 387 8.56 11.41 8.34
CA TYR A 387 8.20 10.05 7.93
C TYR A 387 9.32 9.05 8.22
N ARG A 388 10.57 9.38 7.86
CA ARG A 388 11.72 8.53 8.17
C ARG A 388 11.87 8.26 9.65
N MET A 389 11.67 9.29 10.47
CA MET A 389 11.68 9.15 11.93
C MET A 389 10.54 8.23 12.39
N ALA A 390 9.32 8.37 11.87
CA ALA A 390 8.20 7.50 12.19
C ALA A 390 8.48 6.04 11.81
N GLU A 391 9.11 5.80 10.65
CA GLU A 391 9.54 4.47 10.20
C GLU A 391 10.60 3.86 11.15
N GLU A 392 11.64 4.62 11.54
CA GLU A 392 12.64 4.16 12.51
C GLU A 392 12.00 3.84 13.87
N LEU A 393 11.07 4.66 14.34
CA LEU A 393 10.33 4.42 15.59
C LEU A 393 9.46 3.16 15.49
N MET A 394 8.78 2.95 14.37
CA MET A 394 8.00 1.74 14.14
C MET A 394 8.89 0.48 14.13
N GLN A 395 10.07 0.54 13.49
CA GLN A 395 11.03 -0.56 13.53
C GLN A 395 11.52 -0.83 14.96
N ASN A 396 11.72 0.21 15.76
CA ASN A 396 12.07 0.07 17.16
C ASN A 396 10.93 -0.57 17.99
N ALA A 397 9.69 -0.17 17.74
CA ALA A 397 8.51 -0.80 18.35
C ALA A 397 8.41 -2.29 18.00
N LYS A 398 8.82 -2.70 16.78
CA LYS A 398 8.87 -4.12 16.36
C LYS A 398 9.81 -4.99 17.20
N GLU A 399 10.77 -4.42 17.93
CA GLU A 399 11.60 -5.21 18.86
C GLU A 399 10.78 -5.82 20.00
N VAL A 400 9.67 -5.18 20.39
CA VAL A 400 8.76 -5.66 21.43
C VAL A 400 8.16 -7.02 21.06
N LYS A 401 7.82 -7.24 19.79
CA LYS A 401 7.26 -8.52 19.34
C LYS A 401 8.20 -9.73 19.52
N LYS A 402 9.51 -9.49 19.60
CA LYS A 402 10.49 -10.54 19.91
C LYS A 402 10.35 -11.09 21.31
N GLN A 403 9.84 -10.26 22.25
CA GLN A 403 9.65 -10.64 23.64
C GLN A 403 8.22 -11.12 23.94
N PHE A 404 7.21 -10.49 23.30
CA PHE A 404 5.80 -10.68 23.63
C PHE A 404 4.98 -11.41 22.57
N GLY A 405 5.57 -11.75 21.42
CA GLY A 405 4.91 -12.46 20.34
C GLY A 405 4.40 -11.56 19.19
N LYS A 406 4.06 -12.19 18.07
CA LYS A 406 3.62 -11.49 16.85
C LYS A 406 2.25 -10.83 16.99
N ASP A 407 1.43 -11.27 17.94
CA ASP A 407 0.10 -10.72 18.26
C ASP A 407 0.16 -9.50 19.19
N SER A 408 1.37 -9.06 19.59
CA SER A 408 1.58 -7.89 20.43
C SER A 408 1.29 -6.57 19.70
N ILE A 409 0.90 -5.57 20.50
CA ILE A 409 0.73 -4.18 20.07
C ILE A 409 1.83 -3.35 20.72
N ALA A 410 2.56 -2.57 19.93
CA ALA A 410 3.58 -1.68 20.46
C ALA A 410 3.65 -0.39 19.63
N LEU A 411 3.82 0.73 20.29
CA LEU A 411 4.10 2.00 19.64
C LEU A 411 5.31 2.69 20.27
N ASP A 412 6.04 3.40 19.46
CA ASP A 412 7.14 4.26 19.87
C ASP A 412 6.94 5.66 19.30
N PHE A 413 7.34 6.70 20.03
CA PHE A 413 7.17 8.06 19.59
C PHE A 413 8.32 8.97 19.95
N HIS A 414 8.47 10.06 19.18
CA HIS A 414 9.45 11.11 19.48
C HIS A 414 8.89 12.49 19.13
N ILE A 415 9.15 13.46 20.00
CA ILE A 415 8.79 14.86 19.78
C ILE A 415 10.04 15.62 19.37
N LEU A 416 10.04 16.15 18.14
CA LEU A 416 11.14 16.90 17.55
C LEU A 416 11.03 18.37 17.95
N TYR A 417 11.84 18.79 18.89
CA TYR A 417 11.96 20.21 19.32
C TYR A 417 12.96 20.98 18.46
N ASP A 418 13.96 20.29 17.93
CA ASP A 418 15.03 20.88 17.11
C ASP A 418 14.91 20.51 15.65
N SER A 419 15.44 21.37 14.77
CA SER A 419 15.48 21.16 13.31
C SER A 419 16.59 20.19 12.87
N VAL A 420 17.37 19.64 13.79
CA VAL A 420 18.42 18.66 13.47
C VAL A 420 17.82 17.26 13.47
N ALA A 421 17.69 16.69 12.30
CA ALA A 421 17.27 15.29 12.14
C ALA A 421 18.42 14.36 12.59
N THR A 422 18.38 13.93 13.83
CA THR A 422 19.25 12.89 14.38
C THR A 422 18.52 11.56 14.31
N SER A 423 19.21 10.44 14.05
CA SER A 423 18.57 9.11 14.11
C SER A 423 18.03 8.82 15.51
N VAL A 424 16.97 8.04 15.60
CA VAL A 424 16.36 7.63 16.88
C VAL A 424 17.40 6.99 17.80
N SER A 425 18.30 6.17 17.26
CA SER A 425 19.38 5.52 18.01
C SER A 425 20.30 6.54 18.68
N ASN A 426 20.75 7.56 17.97
CA ASN A 426 21.62 8.60 18.53
C ASN A 426 20.95 9.41 19.64
N VAL A 427 19.65 9.74 19.44
CA VAL A 427 18.87 10.43 20.47
C VAL A 427 18.78 9.60 21.74
N ARG A 428 18.50 8.31 21.58
CA ARG A 428 18.34 7.41 22.73
C ARG A 428 19.65 7.11 23.46
N GLU A 429 20.74 6.94 22.71
CA GLU A 429 22.06 6.81 23.31
C GLU A 429 22.44 8.02 24.17
N SER A 430 22.11 9.22 23.71
CA SER A 430 22.37 10.45 24.47
C SER A 430 21.50 10.59 25.73
N LEU A 431 20.33 9.94 25.75
CA LEU A 431 19.40 9.95 26.89
C LEU A 431 19.61 8.76 27.85
N THR A 432 20.41 7.75 27.45
CA THR A 432 20.68 6.58 28.30
C THR A 432 21.74 6.89 29.33
N ILE A 433 21.36 6.88 30.60
CA ILE A 433 22.28 6.96 31.72
C ILE A 433 22.91 5.56 31.86
N ARG A 434 24.21 5.44 31.56
CA ARG A 434 24.97 4.22 31.88
C ARG A 434 25.41 4.34 33.34
N GLU A 435 24.89 3.48 34.21
CA GLU A 435 25.52 3.28 35.54
C GLU A 435 26.93 2.70 35.27
N GLU A 436 27.97 3.47 35.54
CA GLU A 436 29.30 2.92 35.70
C GLU A 436 29.24 1.92 36.84
N GLN A 437 29.36 0.62 36.54
CA GLN A 437 29.64 -0.36 37.56
C GLN A 437 31.02 -0.02 38.13
N ASP A 438 31.03 0.67 39.27
CA ASP A 438 32.24 0.81 40.03
C ASP A 438 32.80 -0.59 40.31
N GLY A 439 33.91 -0.89 39.63
CA GLY A 439 34.68 -2.10 39.84
C GLY A 439 35.30 -2.02 41.21
N GLY A 440 34.54 -2.46 42.22
CA GLY A 440 35.11 -2.75 43.50
C GLY A 440 36.11 -3.91 43.37
N GLN A 441 37.39 -3.61 43.63
CA GLN A 441 38.45 -4.57 43.91
C GLN A 441 38.14 -5.35 45.18
#